data_f16c280e4cee2d7c949d9b6a7eef6223
#
_entry.id   f16c280e4cee2d7c949d9b6a7eef6223
#
_cell.length_a   1.000
_cell.length_b   1.000
_cell.length_c   1.000
_cell.angle_alpha   90.00
_cell.angle_beta   90.00
_cell.angle_gamma   90.00
#
_symmetry.space_group_name_H-M   'P 1'
#
loop_
_entity.id
_entity.type
_entity.pdbx_description
1 polymer ?
#
loop_
_entity_poly.entity_id
_entity_poly.type
_entity_poly.pdbx_seq_one_letter_code
_entity_poly.pdbx_strand_id
1 'polypeptide(L)'
;HALGLDALASLREMTAQLAAQGYDMDAGDFTDTQTVASRLGTETLRWPLTEYEAALAKLPQALRDDLTESWGAPQDDPLFHDGAFCFPALRSGKLLVALQPERGALAERDDDYHDLSRTPRPGYVAFYLWLQQQADAMVHVGAHGTLEWLPGKSVALSDACWPEALIGPMPVIYPFIVNDPGEAAQAKRRIGAVTVGHMPPPLVTSKLPDAFGRLERLLDEYSTADGL
;
A
#
# COMPACT_ATOMS: atom_id res chain seq x y z
N HIS A 1 -13.94 -2.03 1.12
CA HIS A 1 -13.93 -0.62 0.69
C HIS A 1 -14.15 0.26 1.91
N ALA A 2 -13.08 0.68 2.53
CA ALA A 2 -13.15 1.52 3.70
C ALA A 2 -13.79 2.87 3.35
N LEU A 3 -14.90 3.21 4.01
CA LEU A 3 -15.47 4.56 4.08
C LEU A 3 -15.87 5.22 2.75
N GLY A 4 -16.27 4.44 1.76
CA GLY A 4 -16.78 5.02 0.50
C GLY A 4 -15.70 5.55 -0.45
N LEU A 5 -14.43 5.21 -0.22
CA LEU A 5 -13.34 5.54 -1.13
C LEU A 5 -13.45 4.71 -2.42
N ASP A 6 -13.57 5.41 -3.55
CA ASP A 6 -13.42 4.82 -4.88
C ASP A 6 -12.03 5.17 -5.44
N ALA A 7 -11.09 4.23 -5.28
CA ALA A 7 -9.70 4.43 -5.70
C ALA A 7 -9.57 4.62 -7.23
N LEU A 8 -10.38 3.91 -8.02
CA LEU A 8 -10.33 4.03 -9.48
C LEU A 8 -10.94 5.33 -9.99
N ALA A 9 -12.06 5.77 -9.40
CA ALA A 9 -12.62 7.08 -9.70
C ALA A 9 -11.69 8.22 -9.29
N SER A 10 -11.01 8.07 -8.14
CA SER A 10 -9.99 9.02 -7.68
C SER A 10 -8.79 9.05 -8.62
N LEU A 11 -8.31 7.89 -9.06
CA LEU A 11 -7.24 7.80 -10.05
C LEU A 11 -7.61 8.54 -11.34
N ARG A 12 -8.81 8.29 -11.88
CA ARG A 12 -9.30 8.97 -13.08
C ARG A 12 -9.26 10.49 -12.94
N GLU A 13 -9.76 11.02 -11.81
CA GLU A 13 -9.77 12.45 -11.58
C GLU A 13 -8.35 13.03 -11.42
N MET A 14 -7.49 12.36 -10.66
CA MET A 14 -6.10 12.78 -10.50
C MET A 14 -5.35 12.79 -11.84
N THR A 15 -5.52 11.76 -12.68
CA THR A 15 -4.88 11.70 -13.98
C THR A 15 -5.37 12.79 -14.93
N ALA A 16 -6.66 13.10 -14.90
CA ALA A 16 -7.22 14.22 -15.67
C ALA A 16 -6.60 15.56 -15.23
N GLN A 17 -6.44 15.78 -13.93
CA GLN A 17 -5.83 17.01 -13.40
C GLN A 17 -4.32 17.08 -13.72
N LEU A 18 -3.59 15.99 -13.60
CA LEU A 18 -2.17 15.93 -13.97
C LEU A 18 -1.95 16.25 -15.44
N ALA A 19 -2.76 15.66 -16.33
CA ALA A 19 -2.70 15.97 -17.77
C ALA A 19 -3.03 17.44 -18.05
N ALA A 20 -4.05 18.01 -17.39
CA ALA A 20 -4.40 19.42 -17.51
C ALA A 20 -3.29 20.38 -17.05
N GLN A 21 -2.44 19.93 -16.11
CA GLN A 21 -1.24 20.66 -15.66
C GLN A 21 -0.01 20.43 -16.54
N GLY A 22 -0.13 19.63 -17.61
CA GLY A 22 0.94 19.42 -18.58
C GLY A 22 1.93 18.30 -18.22
N TYR A 23 1.56 17.39 -17.31
CA TYR A 23 2.35 16.19 -17.10
C TYR A 23 2.31 15.29 -18.34
N ASP A 24 3.46 14.69 -18.67
CA ASP A 24 3.64 13.83 -19.83
C ASP A 24 2.97 12.46 -19.59
N MET A 25 1.71 12.38 -19.96
CA MET A 25 0.86 11.20 -19.87
C MET A 25 -0.39 11.35 -20.73
N ASP A 26 -1.02 10.24 -21.09
CA ASP A 26 -2.33 10.23 -21.75
C ASP A 26 -3.44 9.96 -20.72
N ALA A 27 -4.22 10.99 -20.40
CA ALA A 27 -5.37 10.84 -19.51
C ALA A 27 -6.45 9.91 -20.09
N GLY A 28 -6.51 9.73 -21.40
CA GLY A 28 -7.41 8.81 -22.08
C GLY A 28 -7.24 7.36 -21.63
N ASP A 29 -6.02 6.97 -21.24
CA ASP A 29 -5.71 5.64 -20.72
C ASP A 29 -6.46 5.30 -19.41
N PHE A 30 -6.96 6.31 -18.69
CA PHE A 30 -7.55 6.17 -17.36
C PHE A 30 -9.01 6.63 -17.25
N THR A 31 -9.66 6.93 -18.37
CA THR A 31 -11.05 7.45 -18.38
C THR A 31 -12.09 6.41 -18.01
N ASP A 32 -11.90 5.17 -18.44
CA ASP A 32 -12.78 4.05 -18.12
C ASP A 32 -12.21 3.20 -16.99
N THR A 33 -12.78 3.33 -15.80
CA THR A 33 -12.34 2.66 -14.58
C THR A 33 -12.45 1.13 -14.66
N GLN A 34 -13.38 0.58 -15.43
CA GLN A 34 -13.50 -0.87 -15.61
C GLN A 34 -12.37 -1.41 -16.48
N THR A 35 -12.05 -0.72 -17.55
CA THR A 35 -10.90 -1.06 -18.40
C THR A 35 -9.60 -0.97 -17.61
N VAL A 36 -9.40 0.07 -16.81
CA VAL A 36 -8.22 0.21 -15.94
C VAL A 36 -8.12 -0.94 -14.95
N ALA A 37 -9.21 -1.31 -14.29
CA ALA A 37 -9.24 -2.44 -13.36
C ALA A 37 -8.90 -3.77 -14.06
N SER A 38 -9.46 -4.00 -15.24
CA SER A 38 -9.16 -5.20 -16.05
C SER A 38 -7.69 -5.25 -16.45
N ARG A 39 -7.14 -4.15 -16.92
CA ARG A 39 -5.73 -4.05 -17.32
C ARG A 39 -4.79 -4.28 -16.14
N LEU A 40 -5.05 -3.67 -14.97
CA LEU A 40 -4.28 -3.91 -13.74
C LEU A 40 -4.36 -5.38 -13.27
N GLY A 41 -5.43 -6.09 -13.61
CA GLY A 41 -5.57 -7.52 -13.33
C GLY A 41 -4.83 -8.44 -14.31
N THR A 42 -4.42 -7.94 -15.47
CA THR A 42 -3.86 -8.76 -16.56
C THR A 42 -2.49 -8.29 -17.06
N GLU A 43 -2.21 -7.01 -16.99
CA GLU A 43 -0.94 -6.43 -17.44
C GLU A 43 0.07 -6.40 -16.28
N THR A 44 1.31 -6.75 -16.57
CA THR A 44 2.41 -6.71 -15.61
C THR A 44 3.63 -6.03 -16.19
N LEU A 45 4.33 -5.28 -15.34
CA LEU A 45 5.69 -4.81 -15.63
C LEU A 45 6.69 -5.74 -14.95
N ARG A 46 7.71 -6.11 -15.71
CA ARG A 46 8.71 -7.09 -15.31
C ARG A 46 9.97 -6.41 -14.80
N TRP A 47 10.54 -6.96 -13.74
CA TRP A 47 11.84 -6.53 -13.22
C TRP A 47 12.77 -7.75 -13.05
N PRO A 48 13.86 -7.82 -13.81
CA PRO A 48 14.77 -8.97 -13.82
C PRO A 48 15.36 -9.27 -12.45
N LEU A 49 15.55 -10.56 -12.14
CA LEU A 49 16.20 -11.01 -10.90
C LEU A 49 17.54 -10.33 -10.67
N THR A 50 18.36 -10.19 -11.71
CA THR A 50 19.68 -9.57 -11.60
C THR A 50 19.63 -8.10 -11.16
N GLU A 51 18.60 -7.36 -11.57
CA GLU A 51 18.39 -5.98 -11.14
C GLU A 51 17.89 -5.93 -9.69
N TYR A 52 17.00 -6.85 -9.31
CA TYR A 52 16.56 -7.01 -7.94
C TYR A 52 17.75 -7.32 -7.01
N GLU A 53 18.56 -8.31 -7.34
CA GLU A 53 19.74 -8.70 -6.55
C GLU A 53 20.74 -7.54 -6.40
N ALA A 54 20.96 -6.78 -7.48
CA ALA A 54 21.81 -5.59 -7.45
C ALA A 54 21.24 -4.46 -6.56
N ALA A 55 19.93 -4.31 -6.51
CA ALA A 55 19.28 -3.34 -5.63
C ALA A 55 19.26 -3.84 -4.17
N LEU A 56 18.92 -5.10 -3.96
CA LEU A 56 18.92 -5.74 -2.64
C LEU A 56 20.31 -5.68 -1.98
N ALA A 57 21.37 -5.87 -2.76
CA ALA A 57 22.76 -5.83 -2.27
C ALA A 57 23.14 -4.47 -1.65
N LYS A 58 22.42 -3.39 -1.97
CA LYS A 58 22.64 -2.05 -1.38
C LYS A 58 22.01 -1.89 0.00
N LEU A 59 21.08 -2.75 0.36
CA LEU A 59 20.46 -2.73 1.70
C LEU A 59 21.44 -3.23 2.77
N PRO A 60 21.29 -2.79 4.02
CA PRO A 60 22.05 -3.31 5.17
C PRO A 60 22.00 -4.82 5.26
N GLN A 61 23.13 -5.43 5.63
CA GLN A 61 23.27 -6.89 5.73
C GLN A 61 22.17 -7.50 6.62
N ALA A 62 21.86 -6.87 7.75
CA ALA A 62 20.86 -7.37 8.69
C ALA A 62 19.47 -7.53 8.05
N LEU A 63 19.07 -6.60 7.16
CA LEU A 63 17.78 -6.70 6.47
C LEU A 63 17.79 -7.82 5.41
N ARG A 64 18.93 -8.03 4.76
CA ARG A 64 19.09 -9.12 3.78
C ARG A 64 19.07 -10.49 4.43
N ASP A 65 19.70 -10.61 5.60
CA ASP A 65 19.71 -11.84 6.38
C ASP A 65 18.30 -12.15 6.92
N ASP A 66 17.62 -11.15 7.48
CA ASP A 66 16.24 -11.24 7.96
C ASP A 66 15.28 -11.68 6.83
N LEU A 67 15.42 -11.10 5.64
CA LEU A 67 14.60 -11.50 4.48
C LEU A 67 14.84 -12.96 4.08
N THR A 68 16.10 -13.37 4.03
CA THR A 68 16.48 -14.73 3.63
C THR A 68 16.06 -15.77 4.68
N GLU A 69 16.21 -15.44 5.97
CA GLU A 69 15.81 -16.31 7.08
C GLU A 69 14.29 -16.50 7.12
N SER A 70 13.54 -15.41 6.87
CA SER A 70 12.07 -15.42 6.93
C SER A 70 11.41 -16.08 5.72
N TRP A 71 11.97 -15.91 4.52
CA TRP A 71 11.28 -16.27 3.27
C TRP A 71 12.07 -17.17 2.32
N GLY A 72 13.35 -17.39 2.55
CA GLY A 72 14.19 -18.21 1.66
C GLY A 72 14.54 -17.50 0.35
N ALA A 73 14.45 -18.24 -0.75
CA ALA A 73 14.85 -17.74 -2.06
C ALA A 73 13.78 -16.83 -2.69
N PRO A 74 14.17 -15.72 -3.34
CA PRO A 74 13.20 -14.82 -3.99
C PRO A 74 12.41 -15.48 -5.13
N GLN A 75 12.92 -16.57 -5.69
CA GLN A 75 12.26 -17.37 -6.73
C GLN A 75 10.99 -18.08 -6.25
N ASP A 76 10.84 -18.26 -4.93
CA ASP A 76 9.67 -18.91 -4.32
C ASP A 76 8.51 -17.92 -4.11
N ASP A 77 8.74 -16.61 -4.36
CA ASP A 77 7.70 -15.60 -4.20
C ASP A 77 6.65 -15.69 -5.32
N PRO A 78 5.34 -15.60 -4.99
CA PRO A 78 4.25 -15.64 -5.98
C PRO A 78 4.31 -14.59 -7.08
N LEU A 79 5.07 -13.50 -6.91
CA LEU A 79 5.27 -12.49 -7.95
C LEU A 79 6.45 -12.80 -8.87
N PHE A 80 7.20 -13.87 -8.58
CA PHE A 80 8.37 -14.24 -9.39
C PHE A 80 7.98 -15.24 -10.47
N HIS A 81 8.15 -14.85 -11.73
CA HIS A 81 7.87 -15.69 -12.90
C HIS A 81 8.94 -15.51 -13.98
N ASP A 82 9.41 -16.61 -14.56
CA ASP A 82 10.32 -16.62 -15.70
C ASP A 82 11.56 -15.70 -15.52
N GLY A 83 12.19 -15.78 -14.36
CA GLY A 83 13.43 -15.04 -14.08
C GLY A 83 13.26 -13.56 -13.73
N ALA A 84 12.04 -13.11 -13.41
CA ALA A 84 11.74 -11.73 -13.07
C ALA A 84 10.58 -11.61 -12.05
N PHE A 85 10.59 -10.55 -11.26
CA PHE A 85 9.38 -10.11 -10.57
C PHE A 85 8.42 -9.45 -11.55
N CYS A 86 7.12 -9.77 -11.41
CA CYS A 86 6.04 -9.29 -12.28
C CYS A 86 5.04 -8.52 -11.44
N PHE A 87 4.95 -7.20 -11.65
CA PHE A 87 4.07 -6.33 -10.86
C PHE A 87 2.85 -5.92 -11.67
N PRO A 88 1.62 -6.10 -11.15
CA PRO A 88 0.41 -5.52 -11.74
C PRO A 88 0.56 -4.00 -11.85
N ALA A 89 0.84 -3.51 -13.03
CA ALA A 89 1.12 -2.10 -13.23
C ALA A 89 0.89 -1.66 -14.68
N LEU A 90 0.51 -0.39 -14.84
CA LEU A 90 0.29 0.30 -16.11
C LEU A 90 1.22 1.50 -16.22
N ARG A 91 1.75 1.74 -17.39
CA ARG A 91 2.55 2.94 -17.70
C ARG A 91 1.88 3.75 -18.80
N SER A 92 1.77 5.06 -18.56
CA SER A 92 1.34 6.03 -19.56
C SER A 92 2.27 7.24 -19.47
N GLY A 93 3.14 7.41 -20.45
CA GLY A 93 4.19 8.40 -20.40
C GLY A 93 5.05 8.27 -19.14
N LYS A 94 5.10 9.34 -18.35
CA LYS A 94 5.82 9.38 -17.06
C LYS A 94 4.97 8.95 -15.86
N LEU A 95 3.69 8.63 -16.06
CA LEU A 95 2.85 8.09 -15.01
C LEU A 95 2.97 6.56 -14.93
N LEU A 96 3.16 6.07 -13.72
CA LEU A 96 3.11 4.66 -13.37
C LEU A 96 1.96 4.43 -12.38
N VAL A 97 1.04 3.54 -12.70
CA VAL A 97 -0.03 3.10 -11.81
C VAL A 97 0.20 1.64 -11.47
N ALA A 98 0.30 1.29 -10.22
CA ALA A 98 0.60 -0.07 -9.78
C ALA A 98 -0.25 -0.47 -8.57
N LEU A 99 -0.49 -1.77 -8.42
CA LEU A 99 -1.12 -2.33 -7.24
C LEU A 99 -0.04 -2.73 -6.23
N GLN A 100 -0.17 -2.21 -5.00
CA GLN A 100 0.71 -2.61 -3.91
C GLN A 100 0.53 -4.11 -3.63
N PRO A 101 1.61 -4.92 -3.65
CA PRO A 101 1.51 -6.33 -3.31
C PRO A 101 1.26 -6.54 -1.81
N GLU A 102 0.79 -7.74 -1.47
CA GLU A 102 0.68 -8.17 -0.07
C GLU A 102 2.07 -8.26 0.56
N ARG A 103 2.21 -7.78 1.80
CA ARG A 103 3.48 -7.79 2.52
C ARG A 103 3.85 -9.17 3.10
N GLY A 104 2.85 -10.03 3.34
CA GLY A 104 2.95 -11.36 3.94
C GLY A 104 2.27 -12.44 3.12
N ALA A 105 1.98 -13.59 3.74
CA ALA A 105 1.26 -14.68 3.11
C ALA A 105 -0.24 -14.34 2.95
N LEU A 106 -0.83 -14.71 1.81
CA LEU A 106 -2.24 -14.43 1.50
C LEU A 106 -3.24 -15.04 2.50
N ALA A 107 -2.85 -16.14 3.17
CA ALA A 107 -3.72 -16.87 4.09
C ALA A 107 -3.89 -16.19 5.48
N GLU A 108 -3.10 -15.16 5.77
CA GLU A 108 -3.01 -14.57 7.12
C GLU A 108 -3.42 -13.08 7.14
N ARG A 109 -4.25 -12.68 6.19
CA ARG A 109 -4.57 -11.28 5.86
C ARG A 109 -5.13 -10.46 7.02
N ASP A 110 -5.96 -11.05 7.87
CA ASP A 110 -6.71 -10.28 8.87
C ASP A 110 -5.89 -9.95 10.13
N ASP A 111 -4.91 -10.78 10.49
CA ASP A 111 -4.05 -10.58 11.66
C ASP A 111 -2.75 -9.80 11.35
N ASP A 112 -2.38 -9.69 10.07
CA ASP A 112 -1.07 -9.22 9.63
C ASP A 112 -0.95 -7.71 9.42
N TYR A 113 -2.05 -7.02 9.30
CA TYR A 113 -2.05 -5.65 8.78
C TYR A 113 -1.22 -4.68 9.62
N HIS A 114 -1.21 -4.84 10.93
CA HIS A 114 -0.52 -3.97 11.88
C HIS A 114 0.63 -4.67 12.62
N ASP A 115 1.02 -5.88 12.23
CA ASP A 115 2.13 -6.59 12.85
C ASP A 115 3.47 -5.95 12.49
N LEU A 116 4.06 -5.23 13.44
CA LEU A 116 5.35 -4.55 13.32
C LEU A 116 6.55 -5.49 13.38
N SER A 117 6.36 -6.78 13.62
CA SER A 117 7.45 -7.76 13.75
C SER A 117 7.69 -8.58 12.50
N ARG A 118 6.74 -8.60 11.56
CA ARG A 118 6.78 -9.47 10.39
C ARG A 118 7.60 -8.87 9.25
N THR A 119 8.67 -9.54 8.88
CA THR A 119 9.50 -9.24 7.72
C THR A 119 8.69 -9.27 6.42
N PRO A 120 8.78 -8.22 5.57
CA PRO A 120 8.09 -8.22 4.28
C PRO A 120 8.61 -9.31 3.36
N ARG A 121 7.74 -9.90 2.53
CA ARG A 121 8.14 -10.95 1.58
C ARG A 121 8.98 -10.39 0.42
N PRO A 122 9.75 -11.23 -0.30
CA PRO A 122 10.63 -10.80 -1.38
C PRO A 122 9.93 -9.98 -2.48
N GLY A 123 8.72 -10.36 -2.88
CA GLY A 123 7.96 -9.62 -3.89
C GLY A 123 7.54 -8.22 -3.43
N TYR A 124 7.27 -8.03 -2.14
CA TYR A 124 6.99 -6.72 -1.57
C TYR A 124 8.26 -5.84 -1.55
N VAL A 125 9.37 -6.40 -1.11
CA VAL A 125 10.69 -5.73 -1.13
C VAL A 125 11.06 -5.35 -2.55
N ALA A 126 10.94 -6.28 -3.49
CA ALA A 126 11.21 -6.07 -4.90
C ALA A 126 10.37 -4.93 -5.49
N PHE A 127 9.07 -4.87 -5.15
CA PHE A 127 8.18 -3.83 -5.62
C PHE A 127 8.65 -2.42 -5.24
N TYR A 128 9.02 -2.20 -3.98
CA TYR A 128 9.46 -0.89 -3.54
C TYR A 128 10.87 -0.53 -4.03
N LEU A 129 11.79 -1.48 -4.10
CA LEU A 129 13.11 -1.25 -4.70
C LEU A 129 13.00 -0.93 -6.20
N TRP A 130 12.06 -1.56 -6.89
CA TRP A 130 11.73 -1.25 -8.27
C TRP A 130 11.13 0.15 -8.39
N LEU A 131 10.16 0.53 -7.54
CA LEU A 131 9.56 1.87 -7.55
C LEU A 131 10.59 2.99 -7.36
N GLN A 132 11.57 2.81 -6.48
CA GLN A 132 12.66 3.78 -6.29
C GLN A 132 13.45 4.07 -7.56
N GLN A 133 13.47 3.12 -8.51
CA GLN A 133 14.14 3.29 -9.80
C GLN A 133 13.22 3.82 -10.90
N GLN A 134 11.92 3.76 -10.70
CA GLN A 134 10.93 4.07 -11.73
C GLN A 134 10.22 5.41 -11.53
N ALA A 135 10.22 5.96 -10.33
CA ALA A 135 9.44 7.13 -9.98
C ALA A 135 10.21 8.12 -9.11
N ASP A 136 9.93 9.41 -9.31
CA ASP A 136 10.49 10.51 -8.53
C ASP A 136 9.63 10.84 -7.29
N ALA A 137 8.37 10.41 -7.28
CA ALA A 137 7.43 10.58 -6.17
C ALA A 137 6.33 9.52 -6.25
N MET A 138 5.72 9.20 -5.12
CA MET A 138 4.61 8.26 -5.01
C MET A 138 3.36 8.93 -4.44
N VAL A 139 2.22 8.70 -5.08
CA VAL A 139 0.90 9.00 -4.53
C VAL A 139 0.27 7.69 -4.11
N HIS A 140 0.09 7.48 -2.81
CA HIS A 140 -0.57 6.28 -2.29
C HIS A 140 -2.08 6.49 -2.23
N VAL A 141 -2.83 5.83 -3.11
CA VAL A 141 -4.29 5.96 -3.21
C VAL A 141 -4.95 4.81 -2.47
N GLY A 142 -5.40 5.06 -1.26
CA GLY A 142 -6.03 4.05 -0.40
C GLY A 142 -6.35 4.62 0.97
N ALA A 143 -7.07 3.85 1.80
CA ALA A 143 -7.36 4.26 3.17
C ALA A 143 -6.07 4.33 4.00
N HIS A 144 -5.21 3.34 3.84
CA HIS A 144 -3.85 3.27 4.37
C HIS A 144 -3.02 2.27 3.55
N GLY A 145 -1.69 2.27 3.74
CA GLY A 145 -0.78 1.25 3.19
C GLY A 145 -0.30 0.29 4.26
N THR A 146 0.71 -0.48 3.90
CA THR A 146 1.36 -1.42 4.82
C THR A 146 2.84 -1.10 5.03
N LEU A 147 3.42 -0.19 4.22
CA LEU A 147 4.84 0.16 4.30
C LEU A 147 5.20 0.77 5.66
N GLU A 148 4.37 1.66 6.17
CA GLU A 148 4.51 2.30 7.47
C GLU A 148 4.38 1.34 8.66
N TRP A 149 3.88 0.12 8.43
CA TRP A 149 3.70 -0.93 9.43
C TRP A 149 4.77 -2.01 9.39
N LEU A 150 5.80 -1.87 8.57
CA LEU A 150 6.92 -2.82 8.52
C LEU A 150 7.81 -2.74 9.77
N PRO A 151 8.61 -3.79 10.08
CA PRO A 151 9.55 -3.78 11.19
C PRO A 151 10.51 -2.61 11.18
N GLY A 152 10.75 -2.05 12.36
CA GLY A 152 11.64 -0.92 12.56
C GLY A 152 11.25 -0.04 13.73
N LYS A 153 11.96 1.05 13.94
CA LYS A 153 11.70 2.02 15.01
C LYS A 153 10.36 2.71 14.82
N SER A 154 9.74 3.14 15.91
CA SER A 154 8.50 3.92 15.87
C SER A 154 8.68 5.32 15.30
N VAL A 155 9.85 5.93 15.53
CA VAL A 155 10.24 7.25 15.03
C VAL A 155 11.75 7.28 14.79
N ALA A 156 12.22 8.27 14.05
CA ALA A 156 13.63 8.45 13.71
C ALA A 156 14.23 7.16 13.11
N LEU A 157 13.59 6.69 12.06
CA LEU A 157 14.00 5.50 11.34
C LEU A 157 15.41 5.67 10.76
N SER A 158 16.05 4.55 10.49
CA SER A 158 17.34 4.48 9.83
C SER A 158 17.26 3.50 8.66
N ASP A 159 18.29 3.45 7.87
CA ASP A 159 18.46 2.48 6.79
C ASP A 159 18.34 1.00 7.23
N ALA A 160 18.50 0.74 8.55
CA ALA A 160 18.25 -0.58 9.14
C ALA A 160 16.76 -0.83 9.51
N CYS A 161 15.86 0.08 9.19
CA CYS A 161 14.41 -0.08 9.36
C CYS A 161 13.76 -0.33 7.99
N TRP A 162 12.94 -1.35 7.88
CA TRP A 162 12.29 -1.72 6.61
C TRP A 162 11.54 -0.56 5.93
N PRO A 163 10.72 0.28 6.63
CA PRO A 163 10.04 1.38 5.97
C PRO A 163 11.00 2.36 5.29
N GLU A 164 12.06 2.77 5.99
CA GLU A 164 13.07 3.69 5.46
C GLU A 164 13.87 3.07 4.32
N ALA A 165 14.32 1.83 4.47
CA ALA A 165 15.09 1.11 3.46
C ALA A 165 14.33 0.95 2.15
N LEU A 166 13.00 0.75 2.22
CA LEU A 166 12.15 0.51 1.06
C LEU A 166 11.63 1.80 0.41
N ILE A 167 11.39 2.87 1.17
CA ILE A 167 10.94 4.13 0.57
C ILE A 167 12.13 4.97 0.08
N GLY A 168 13.25 4.95 0.79
CA GLY A 168 14.40 5.76 0.46
C GLY A 168 14.07 7.26 0.42
N PRO A 169 14.65 8.02 -0.53
CA PRO A 169 14.42 9.46 -0.66
C PRO A 169 13.13 9.83 -1.40
N MET A 170 12.29 8.85 -1.79
CA MET A 170 11.10 9.09 -2.59
C MET A 170 10.00 9.80 -1.79
N PRO A 171 9.54 11.01 -2.19
CA PRO A 171 8.42 11.68 -1.56
C PRO A 171 7.14 10.85 -1.66
N VAL A 172 6.39 10.76 -0.55
CA VAL A 172 5.11 10.06 -0.48
C VAL A 172 4.00 11.04 -0.20
N ILE A 173 2.99 11.06 -1.06
CA ILE A 173 1.76 11.82 -0.89
C ILE A 173 0.64 10.84 -0.56
N TYR A 174 -0.03 11.10 0.57
CA TYR A 174 -1.08 10.23 1.08
C TYR A 174 -2.41 10.99 1.12
N PRO A 175 -3.20 10.98 0.02
CA PRO A 175 -4.57 11.44 0.06
C PRO A 175 -5.45 10.45 0.83
N PHE A 176 -6.58 10.91 1.38
CA PHE A 176 -7.65 10.11 2.02
C PHE A 176 -7.40 9.54 3.42
N ILE A 177 -6.23 9.67 3.99
CA ILE A 177 -5.93 9.12 5.33
C ILE A 177 -6.57 9.92 6.49
N VAL A 178 -7.33 10.97 6.21
CA VAL A 178 -7.83 11.96 7.18
C VAL A 178 -8.76 11.40 8.22
N ASN A 179 -9.51 10.36 7.88
CA ASN A 179 -10.49 9.76 8.77
C ASN A 179 -9.87 8.82 9.80
N ASP A 180 -8.59 8.52 9.65
CA ASP A 180 -7.84 7.65 10.54
C ASP A 180 -6.56 8.33 11.01
N PRO A 181 -6.61 9.12 12.11
CA PRO A 181 -5.46 9.84 12.61
C PRO A 181 -4.34 8.93 13.11
N GLY A 182 -4.64 7.69 13.49
CA GLY A 182 -3.65 6.69 13.87
C GLY A 182 -2.77 6.29 12.69
N GLU A 183 -3.38 5.96 11.57
CA GLU A 183 -2.70 5.65 10.30
C GLU A 183 -1.91 6.85 9.76
N ALA A 184 -2.52 8.04 9.78
CA ALA A 184 -1.86 9.27 9.36
C ALA A 184 -0.59 9.54 10.17
N ALA A 185 -0.62 9.29 11.49
CA ALA A 185 0.53 9.47 12.36
C ALA A 185 1.67 8.50 12.01
N GLN A 186 1.37 7.25 11.71
CA GLN A 186 2.36 6.25 11.28
C GLN A 186 2.97 6.62 9.93
N ALA A 187 2.15 6.94 8.94
CA ALA A 187 2.61 7.37 7.62
C ALA A 187 3.54 8.58 7.71
N LYS A 188 3.17 9.60 8.49
CA LYS A 188 4.02 10.79 8.69
C LYS A 188 5.34 10.50 9.40
N ARG A 189 5.33 9.64 10.41
CA ARG A 189 6.50 9.37 11.25
C ARG A 189 7.44 8.34 10.66
N ARG A 190 6.91 7.36 9.93
CA ARG A 190 7.69 6.20 9.50
C ARG A 190 8.07 6.19 8.03
N ILE A 191 7.34 6.90 7.18
CA ILE A 191 7.68 7.04 5.74
C ILE A 191 7.70 8.50 5.27
N GLY A 192 7.65 9.46 6.21
CA GLY A 192 7.74 10.87 5.87
C GLY A 192 6.60 11.38 4.98
N ALA A 193 5.45 10.72 4.97
CA ALA A 193 4.36 11.02 4.06
C ALA A 193 3.75 12.39 4.31
N VAL A 194 3.43 13.09 3.22
CA VAL A 194 2.58 14.28 3.23
C VAL A 194 1.12 13.82 3.16
N THR A 195 0.39 13.96 4.25
CA THR A 195 -1.02 13.61 4.30
C THR A 195 -1.87 14.75 3.74
N VAL A 196 -2.67 14.45 2.72
CA VAL A 196 -3.62 15.41 2.11
C VAL A 196 -5.03 15.00 2.52
N GLY A 197 -5.61 15.81 3.42
CA GLY A 197 -6.93 15.56 3.93
C GLY A 197 -8.02 16.29 3.17
N HIS A 198 -9.25 15.78 3.27
CA HIS A 198 -10.46 16.48 2.93
C HIS A 198 -11.22 16.83 4.21
N MET A 199 -12.10 17.83 4.13
CA MET A 199 -12.96 18.16 5.25
C MET A 199 -13.90 16.96 5.54
N PRO A 200 -13.83 16.32 6.71
CA PRO A 200 -14.75 15.24 7.01
C PRO A 200 -16.20 15.79 7.04
N PRO A 201 -17.18 14.98 6.65
CA PRO A 201 -18.56 15.36 6.85
C PRO A 201 -18.81 15.62 8.35
N PRO A 202 -19.74 16.51 8.69
CA PRO A 202 -20.08 16.77 10.09
C PRO A 202 -20.36 15.44 10.81
N LEU A 203 -19.70 15.22 11.93
CA LEU A 203 -20.00 14.09 12.79
C LEU A 203 -21.40 14.29 13.37
N VAL A 204 -22.41 13.82 12.67
CA VAL A 204 -23.77 13.70 13.20
C VAL A 204 -23.88 12.32 13.81
N THR A 205 -24.36 12.24 15.04
CA THR A 205 -24.74 10.98 15.66
C THR A 205 -25.77 10.31 14.74
N SER A 206 -25.35 9.29 14.00
CA SER A 206 -26.30 8.46 13.26
C SER A 206 -27.14 7.71 14.29
N LYS A 207 -28.44 7.99 14.35
CA LYS A 207 -29.33 7.09 15.06
C LYS A 207 -29.39 5.81 14.25
N LEU A 208 -28.92 4.72 14.83
CA LEU A 208 -29.18 3.39 14.29
C LEU A 208 -30.69 3.24 14.11
N PRO A 209 -31.18 2.73 12.97
CA PRO A 209 -32.60 2.34 12.87
C PRO A 209 -32.98 1.45 14.05
N ASP A 210 -34.18 1.63 14.60
CA ASP A 210 -34.62 0.94 15.82
C ASP A 210 -34.41 -0.58 15.80
N ALA A 211 -34.53 -1.21 14.62
CA ALA A 211 -34.27 -2.62 14.42
C ALA A 211 -32.80 -3.01 14.69
N PHE A 212 -31.85 -2.19 14.26
CA PHE A 212 -30.43 -2.44 14.50
C PHE A 212 -30.04 -2.16 15.95
N GLY A 213 -30.56 -1.12 16.57
CA GLY A 213 -30.35 -0.85 17.98
C GLY A 213 -30.95 -1.93 18.89
N ARG A 214 -32.01 -2.63 18.43
CA ARG A 214 -32.55 -3.79 19.14
C ARG A 214 -31.65 -5.02 18.97
N LEU A 215 -31.09 -5.24 17.75
CA LEU A 215 -30.16 -6.33 17.49
C LEU A 215 -28.88 -6.16 18.31
N GLU A 216 -28.32 -4.97 18.36
CA GLU A 216 -27.13 -4.65 19.15
C GLU A 216 -27.35 -5.01 20.64
N ARG A 217 -28.44 -4.57 21.23
CA ARG A 217 -28.78 -4.93 22.61
C ARG A 217 -28.93 -6.45 22.84
N LEU A 218 -29.54 -7.17 21.89
CA LEU A 218 -29.66 -8.62 21.97
C LEU A 218 -28.31 -9.34 21.88
N LEU A 219 -27.39 -8.83 21.08
CA LEU A 219 -26.03 -9.35 21.00
C LEU A 219 -25.25 -9.08 22.28
N ASP A 220 -25.37 -7.91 22.87
CA ASP A 220 -24.77 -7.57 24.17
C ASP A 220 -25.31 -8.46 25.30
N GLU A 221 -26.64 -8.67 25.32
CA GLU A 221 -27.30 -9.59 26.28
C GLU A 221 -26.80 -11.02 26.09
N TYR A 222 -26.68 -11.48 24.85
CA TYR A 222 -26.18 -12.82 24.54
C TYR A 222 -24.72 -12.98 24.99
N SER A 223 -23.83 -12.05 24.62
CA SER A 223 -22.42 -12.06 25.04
C SER A 223 -22.28 -12.09 26.57
N THR A 224 -23.11 -11.31 27.27
CA THR A 224 -23.10 -11.27 28.75
C THR A 224 -23.59 -12.58 29.36
N ALA A 225 -24.60 -13.21 28.76
CA ALA A 225 -25.17 -14.47 29.23
C ALA A 225 -24.24 -15.67 28.93
N ASP A 226 -23.48 -15.63 27.84
CA ASP A 226 -22.58 -16.69 27.44
C ASP A 226 -21.18 -16.57 28.10
N GLY A 227 -20.95 -15.50 28.87
CA GLY A 227 -19.71 -15.26 29.62
C GLY A 227 -18.51 -14.92 28.73
N LEU A 228 -18.77 -14.40 27.52
CA LEU A 228 -17.80 -13.91 26.56
C LEU A 228 -17.38 -12.46 26.86
#